data_191480d5b0c3a116701092c4f5e9e521
#
_entry.id   191480d5b0c3a116701092c4f5e9e521
#
_cell.length_a   1.000
_cell.length_b   1.000
_cell.length_c   1.000
_cell.angle_alpha   90.00
_cell.angle_beta   90.00
_cell.angle_gamma   90.00
#
_symmetry.space_group_name_H-M   'P 1'
#
loop_
_entity.id
_entity.type
_entity.pdbx_description
1 polymer ?
#
loop_
_entity_poly.entity_id
_entity_poly.type
_entity_poly.pdbx_seq_one_letter_code
_entity_poly.pdbx_strand_id
1 'polypeptide(L)'
;DPGEEWFVVAPGGVAQGDLPQNRTSLGGKVLRLDLDTGFPLTDNPFISSQNERERYVYSYGHRNIQGVAVQPGTGAVYTAEHGPSNNDEVNLIRAGGNYGWDPAQKGMVDGYDESVPMTDLELYPDAVPAVWQSGERTQAICGAAFLEGEQWGALDGALVITALKGSKLLVLTLAEDGSVEE
;
A
#
# COMPACT_ATOMS: atom_id res chain seq x y z
N ASP A 1 -6.98 -4.86 -20.56
CA ASP A 1 -6.78 -6.07 -19.80
C ASP A 1 -5.61 -5.85 -18.85
N PRO A 2 -5.81 -5.76 -17.53
CA PRO A 2 -4.70 -5.60 -16.57
C PRO A 2 -3.89 -6.90 -16.38
N GLY A 3 -4.01 -7.84 -17.31
CA GLY A 3 -3.56 -9.21 -17.20
C GLY A 3 -2.06 -9.46 -17.34
N GLU A 4 -1.23 -8.44 -17.53
CA GLU A 4 0.20 -8.63 -17.76
C GLU A 4 1.09 -8.10 -16.61
N GLU A 5 0.50 -7.56 -15.54
CA GLU A 5 1.24 -6.99 -14.40
C GLU A 5 0.85 -7.65 -13.09
N TRP A 6 1.84 -7.98 -12.28
CA TRP A 6 1.62 -8.39 -10.90
C TRP A 6 2.11 -7.31 -9.94
N PHE A 7 1.23 -6.93 -9.01
CA PHE A 7 1.59 -6.17 -7.84
C PHE A 7 1.70 -7.12 -6.64
N VAL A 8 2.89 -7.21 -6.11
CA VAL A 8 3.20 -8.04 -4.95
C VAL A 8 3.55 -7.14 -3.78
N VAL A 9 3.00 -7.46 -2.64
CA VAL A 9 3.30 -6.74 -1.39
C VAL A 9 4.26 -7.57 -0.55
N ALA A 10 5.26 -6.90 -0.02
CA ALA A 10 6.25 -7.51 0.84
C ALA A 10 6.19 -6.82 2.20
N PRO A 11 5.61 -7.47 3.23
CA PRO A 11 5.55 -6.91 4.58
C PRO A 11 6.95 -6.57 5.11
N GLY A 12 7.06 -5.47 5.83
CA GLY A 12 8.27 -5.13 6.56
C GLY A 12 8.51 -6.13 7.70
N GLY A 13 9.77 -6.55 7.90
CA GLY A 13 10.12 -7.39 9.03
C GLY A 13 10.14 -6.58 10.33
N VAL A 14 9.62 -7.14 11.42
CA VAL A 14 9.59 -6.51 12.75
C VAL A 14 10.98 -6.29 13.39
N ALA A 15 12.04 -6.82 12.82
CA ALA A 15 13.38 -6.75 13.41
C ALA A 15 14.29 -5.65 12.83
N GLN A 16 13.88 -4.99 11.76
CA GLN A 16 14.70 -4.00 11.06
C GLN A 16 13.83 -2.82 10.64
N GLY A 17 13.84 -1.77 11.43
CA GLY A 17 13.00 -0.59 11.22
C GLY A 17 13.34 0.22 9.97
N ASP A 18 14.52 0.07 9.41
CA ASP A 18 14.98 0.77 8.21
C ASP A 18 14.43 0.16 6.90
N LEU A 19 13.94 -1.09 6.92
CA LEU A 19 13.52 -1.80 5.70
C LEU A 19 12.47 -1.06 4.89
N PRO A 20 11.40 -0.45 5.46
CA PRO A 20 10.37 0.21 4.67
C PRO A 20 10.93 1.35 3.82
N GLN A 21 11.89 2.11 4.34
CA GLN A 21 12.51 3.25 3.65
C GLN A 21 13.72 2.85 2.78
N ASN A 22 14.31 1.69 3.02
CA ASN A 22 15.45 1.19 2.26
C ASN A 22 14.98 0.51 0.95
N ARG A 23 15.06 1.21 -0.19
CA ARG A 23 14.63 0.70 -1.49
C ARG A 23 15.47 -0.45 -2.04
N THR A 24 16.64 -0.73 -1.46
CA THR A 24 17.43 -1.91 -1.83
C THR A 24 16.96 -3.19 -1.13
N SER A 25 16.02 -3.06 -0.19
CA SER A 25 15.26 -4.15 0.42
C SER A 25 13.89 -4.28 -0.22
N LEU A 26 13.35 -5.50 -0.27
CA LEU A 26 11.98 -5.75 -0.76
C LEU A 26 10.94 -5.68 0.37
N GLY A 27 11.33 -5.59 1.64
CA GLY A 27 10.41 -5.43 2.77
C GLY A 27 9.76 -4.05 2.81
N GLY A 28 8.45 -3.97 3.10
CA GLY A 28 7.69 -2.71 3.16
C GLY A 28 7.53 -2.03 1.79
N LYS A 29 7.26 -2.82 0.75
CA LYS A 29 7.18 -2.36 -0.65
C LYS A 29 5.92 -2.87 -1.35
N VAL A 30 5.49 -2.13 -2.36
CA VAL A 30 4.73 -2.68 -3.48
C VAL A 30 5.70 -2.93 -4.62
N LEU A 31 5.67 -4.12 -5.15
CA LEU A 31 6.51 -4.54 -6.28
C LEU A 31 5.66 -4.69 -7.53
N ARG A 32 6.22 -4.28 -8.69
CA ARG A 32 5.53 -4.43 -9.98
C ARG A 32 6.43 -5.21 -10.94
N LEU A 33 5.91 -6.30 -11.45
CA LEU A 33 6.64 -7.24 -12.29
C LEU A 33 5.76 -7.80 -13.40
N ASP A 34 6.40 -8.26 -14.45
CA ASP A 34 5.78 -8.92 -15.57
C ASP A 34 5.28 -10.32 -15.16
N LEU A 35 4.06 -10.66 -15.56
CA LEU A 35 3.37 -11.88 -15.16
C LEU A 35 4.08 -13.15 -15.65
N ASP A 36 4.58 -13.12 -16.88
CA ASP A 36 5.14 -14.31 -17.52
C ASP A 36 6.59 -14.57 -17.13
N THR A 37 7.38 -13.50 -17.01
CA THR A 37 8.82 -13.61 -16.80
C THR A 37 9.24 -13.40 -15.35
N GLY A 38 8.41 -12.73 -14.54
CA GLY A 38 8.74 -12.34 -13.17
C GLY A 38 9.79 -11.22 -13.09
N PHE A 39 10.18 -10.60 -14.19
CA PHE A 39 11.13 -9.49 -14.21
C PHE A 39 10.44 -8.15 -13.97
N PRO A 40 11.20 -7.12 -13.53
CA PRO A 40 10.64 -5.77 -13.36
C PRO A 40 10.23 -5.21 -14.72
N LEU A 41 9.08 -4.50 -14.77
CA LEU A 41 8.64 -3.83 -15.99
C LEU A 41 9.56 -2.66 -16.35
N THR A 42 9.71 -2.40 -17.64
CA THR A 42 10.68 -1.43 -18.18
C THR A 42 10.33 0.03 -17.83
N ASP A 43 9.11 0.30 -17.42
CA ASP A 43 8.60 1.61 -16.99
C ASP A 43 8.43 1.72 -15.46
N ASN A 44 8.99 0.77 -14.68
CA ASN A 44 9.04 0.90 -13.24
C ASN A 44 9.84 2.15 -12.82
N PRO A 45 9.41 2.84 -11.73
CA PRO A 45 9.98 4.14 -11.35
C PRO A 45 11.49 4.10 -11.07
N PHE A 46 12.02 2.95 -10.64
CA PHE A 46 13.43 2.78 -10.30
C PHE A 46 14.16 1.82 -11.24
N ILE A 47 13.67 1.58 -12.46
CA ILE A 47 14.21 0.59 -13.40
C ILE A 47 15.68 0.86 -13.78
N SER A 48 16.13 2.10 -13.74
CA SER A 48 17.53 2.48 -14.05
C SER A 48 18.51 2.25 -12.88
N SER A 49 18.04 1.77 -11.72
CA SER A 49 18.89 1.54 -10.55
C SER A 49 19.98 0.50 -10.85
N GLN A 50 21.17 0.70 -10.25
CA GLN A 50 22.23 -0.29 -10.26
C GLN A 50 21.92 -1.47 -9.32
N ASN A 51 21.01 -1.31 -8.36
CA ASN A 51 20.56 -2.39 -7.49
C ASN A 51 19.40 -3.12 -8.15
N GLU A 52 19.55 -4.40 -8.40
CA GLU A 52 18.54 -5.22 -9.08
C GLU A 52 17.22 -5.28 -8.32
N ARG A 53 17.24 -5.32 -6.97
CA ARG A 53 16.03 -5.37 -6.15
C ARG A 53 15.21 -4.08 -6.26
N GLU A 54 15.90 -2.94 -6.32
CA GLU A 54 15.22 -1.64 -6.42
C GLU A 54 14.43 -1.49 -7.73
N ARG A 55 14.82 -2.18 -8.79
CA ARG A 55 14.12 -2.17 -10.08
C ARG A 55 12.70 -2.72 -10.01
N TYR A 56 12.41 -3.59 -9.03
CA TYR A 56 11.07 -4.14 -8.80
C TYR A 56 10.16 -3.21 -8.01
N VAL A 57 10.74 -2.27 -7.26
CA VAL A 57 9.99 -1.40 -6.35
C VAL A 57 9.10 -0.44 -7.14
N TYR A 58 7.80 -0.48 -6.84
CA TYR A 58 6.81 0.45 -7.39
C TYR A 58 6.47 1.56 -6.40
N SER A 59 6.31 1.21 -5.11
CA SER A 59 6.21 2.14 -3.99
C SER A 59 6.90 1.58 -2.74
N TYR A 60 7.16 2.43 -1.74
CA TYR A 60 7.90 2.06 -0.54
C TYR A 60 7.41 2.81 0.70
N GLY A 61 7.97 2.50 1.87
CA GLY A 61 7.55 3.12 3.11
C GLY A 61 6.24 2.53 3.67
N HIS A 62 6.01 1.24 3.43
CA HIS A 62 4.83 0.52 3.91
C HIS A 62 5.15 -0.33 5.14
N ARG A 63 4.17 -0.46 6.05
CA ARG A 63 4.27 -1.28 7.24
C ARG A 63 3.86 -2.74 6.98
N ASN A 64 2.59 -2.97 6.71
CA ASN A 64 2.02 -4.32 6.63
C ASN A 64 0.80 -4.36 5.70
N ILE A 65 1.04 -4.35 4.41
CA ILE A 65 0.00 -4.49 3.39
C ILE A 65 -0.54 -5.92 3.43
N GLN A 66 -1.85 -6.08 3.56
CA GLN A 66 -2.57 -7.35 3.63
C GLN A 66 -3.52 -7.56 2.45
N GLY A 67 -3.81 -6.51 1.69
CA GLY A 67 -4.66 -6.56 0.51
C GLY A 67 -4.16 -5.65 -0.59
N VAL A 68 -4.34 -6.09 -1.83
CA VAL A 68 -4.11 -5.27 -3.02
C VAL A 68 -5.27 -5.47 -3.98
N ALA A 69 -5.77 -4.39 -4.56
CA ALA A 69 -6.82 -4.41 -5.55
C ALA A 69 -6.51 -3.42 -6.68
N VAL A 70 -6.80 -3.83 -7.91
CA VAL A 70 -6.67 -2.99 -9.10
C VAL A 70 -8.08 -2.55 -9.52
N GLN A 71 -8.29 -1.24 -9.64
CA GLN A 71 -9.58 -0.69 -10.03
C GLN A 71 -9.86 -0.99 -11.51
N PRO A 72 -10.98 -1.64 -11.82
CA PRO A 72 -11.40 -1.87 -13.20
C PRO A 72 -11.52 -0.57 -14.00
N GLY A 73 -11.11 -0.60 -15.25
CA GLY A 73 -11.21 0.53 -16.18
C GLY A 73 -10.14 1.60 -16.04
N THR A 74 -9.64 1.88 -14.81
CA THR A 74 -8.59 2.90 -14.58
C THR A 74 -7.20 2.30 -14.42
N GLY A 75 -7.11 1.04 -13.93
CA GLY A 75 -5.85 0.41 -13.55
C GLY A 75 -5.23 0.99 -12.26
N ALA A 76 -5.93 1.85 -11.54
CA ALA A 76 -5.46 2.40 -10.27
C ALA A 76 -5.33 1.28 -9.21
N VAL A 77 -4.21 1.28 -8.49
CA VAL A 77 -3.90 0.24 -7.50
C VAL A 77 -4.18 0.76 -6.10
N TYR A 78 -4.93 0.00 -5.32
CA TYR A 78 -5.23 0.29 -3.93
C TYR A 78 -4.67 -0.81 -3.03
N THR A 79 -4.17 -0.43 -1.86
CA THR A 79 -3.73 -1.38 -0.84
C THR A 79 -4.49 -1.18 0.46
N ALA A 80 -4.75 -2.30 1.16
CA ALA A 80 -5.24 -2.32 2.52
C ALA A 80 -4.08 -2.65 3.44
N GLU A 81 -3.71 -1.72 4.30
CA GLU A 81 -2.52 -1.78 5.14
C GLU A 81 -2.88 -1.75 6.63
N HIS A 82 -2.34 -2.73 7.36
CA HIS A 82 -2.63 -2.90 8.78
C HIS A 82 -1.70 -2.04 9.64
N GLY A 83 -2.28 -1.16 10.43
CA GLY A 83 -1.57 -0.39 11.45
C GLY A 83 -1.18 -1.21 12.69
N PRO A 84 -0.34 -0.66 13.59
CA PRO A 84 0.10 -1.40 14.79
C PRO A 84 -1.06 -1.67 15.78
N SER A 85 -1.71 -0.64 16.26
CA SER A 85 -2.89 -0.72 17.15
C SER A 85 -4.01 0.23 16.74
N ASN A 86 -3.72 1.11 15.81
CA ASN A 86 -4.56 2.17 15.25
C ASN A 86 -4.17 2.44 13.80
N ASN A 87 -4.87 3.34 13.15
CA ASN A 87 -4.55 3.85 11.82
C ASN A 87 -4.22 2.78 10.77
N ASP A 88 -5.10 1.76 10.64
CA ASP A 88 -5.08 1.00 9.38
C ASP A 88 -5.34 1.96 8.23
N GLU A 89 -4.69 1.75 7.10
CA GLU A 89 -4.73 2.66 5.96
C GLU A 89 -5.20 1.98 4.68
N VAL A 90 -6.00 2.69 3.89
CA VAL A 90 -6.19 2.38 2.49
C VAL A 90 -5.40 3.41 1.68
N ASN A 91 -4.52 2.91 0.83
CA ASN A 91 -3.60 3.72 0.06
C ASN A 91 -3.86 3.59 -1.43
N LEU A 92 -4.01 4.71 -2.13
CA LEU A 92 -3.95 4.76 -3.59
C LEU A 92 -2.47 4.81 -4.00
N ILE A 93 -2.00 3.76 -4.68
CA ILE A 93 -0.58 3.57 -4.96
C ILE A 93 -0.12 4.43 -6.13
N ARG A 94 0.95 5.18 -5.90
CA ARG A 94 1.63 6.05 -6.89
C ARG A 94 3.01 5.49 -7.21
N ALA A 95 3.37 5.50 -8.50
CA ALA A 95 4.70 5.08 -8.95
C ALA A 95 5.79 5.92 -8.27
N GLY A 96 6.75 5.26 -7.60
CA GLY A 96 7.83 5.91 -6.87
C GLY A 96 7.42 6.55 -5.54
N GLY A 97 6.14 6.43 -5.13
CA GLY A 97 5.62 7.04 -3.91
C GLY A 97 6.24 6.46 -2.64
N ASN A 98 6.55 7.34 -1.68
CA ASN A 98 6.87 7.00 -0.29
C ASN A 98 5.60 7.11 0.55
N TYR A 99 5.28 6.08 1.34
CA TYR A 99 4.09 6.07 2.21
C TYR A 99 4.41 6.37 3.68
N GLY A 100 5.68 6.70 3.96
CA GLY A 100 6.09 7.40 5.19
C GLY A 100 6.29 6.53 6.41
N TRP A 101 6.06 5.21 6.37
CA TRP A 101 6.35 4.33 7.50
C TRP A 101 7.85 4.19 7.71
N ASP A 102 8.35 4.65 8.87
CA ASP A 102 9.76 4.56 9.25
C ASP A 102 9.94 4.37 10.76
N PRO A 103 9.81 3.14 11.26
CA PRO A 103 9.97 2.87 12.69
C PRO A 103 11.41 3.00 13.20
N ALA A 104 12.40 3.20 12.31
CA ALA A 104 13.77 3.56 12.67
C ALA A 104 14.02 5.08 12.70
N GLN A 105 13.07 5.91 12.24
CA GLN A 105 13.14 7.38 12.22
C GLN A 105 14.46 7.90 11.61
N LYS A 106 14.77 7.47 10.39
CA LYS A 106 16.07 7.74 9.70
C LYS A 106 17.29 7.29 10.52
N GLY A 107 17.15 6.20 11.29
CA GLY A 107 18.21 5.69 12.15
C GLY A 107 18.43 6.48 13.45
N MET A 108 17.51 7.36 13.81
CA MET A 108 17.55 8.07 15.12
C MET A 108 17.16 7.15 16.28
N VAL A 109 16.43 6.08 15.99
CA VAL A 109 16.02 5.06 16.97
C VAL A 109 16.73 3.76 16.65
N ASP A 110 17.34 3.12 17.64
CA ASP A 110 17.91 1.79 17.49
C ASP A 110 16.79 0.76 17.52
N GLY A 111 16.62 0.07 16.39
CA GLY A 111 15.64 -1.00 16.25
C GLY A 111 14.31 -0.59 15.61
N TYR A 112 13.21 -0.67 16.34
CA TYR A 112 11.86 -0.59 15.78
C TYR A 112 10.88 0.05 16.78
N ASP A 113 10.39 1.26 16.45
CA ASP A 113 9.39 1.99 17.24
C ASP A 113 8.02 1.97 16.51
N GLU A 114 7.07 1.21 17.02
CA GLU A 114 5.71 1.15 16.47
C GLU A 114 4.82 2.36 16.83
N SER A 115 5.27 3.27 17.66
CA SER A 115 4.50 4.46 18.05
C SER A 115 4.55 5.59 17.01
N VAL A 116 5.41 5.46 16.02
CA VAL A 116 5.52 6.44 14.93
C VAL A 116 4.24 6.47 14.07
N PRO A 117 3.92 7.61 13.42
CA PRO A 117 2.81 7.68 12.48
C PRO A 117 2.93 6.66 11.35
N MET A 118 1.80 6.11 10.89
CA MET A 118 1.76 5.25 9.70
C MET A 118 2.30 6.00 8.47
N THR A 119 1.86 7.24 8.28
CA THR A 119 2.41 8.19 7.30
C THR A 119 3.01 9.37 8.03
N ASP A 120 4.34 9.41 8.15
CA ASP A 120 5.06 10.48 8.85
C ASP A 120 5.36 11.66 7.92
N LEU A 121 4.45 12.65 7.89
CA LEU A 121 4.60 13.87 7.08
C LEU A 121 5.60 14.88 7.67
N GLU A 122 5.99 14.77 8.93
CA GLU A 122 7.04 15.62 9.51
C GLU A 122 8.41 15.16 9.04
N LEU A 123 8.63 13.84 9.07
CA LEU A 123 9.89 13.24 8.64
C LEU A 123 10.01 13.15 7.11
N TYR A 124 8.89 12.95 6.43
CA TYR A 124 8.77 12.81 4.97
C TYR A 124 7.66 13.72 4.42
N PRO A 125 7.91 15.02 4.24
CA PRO A 125 6.89 15.99 3.80
C PRO A 125 6.25 15.67 2.44
N ASP A 126 6.93 14.89 1.59
CA ASP A 126 6.46 14.45 0.28
C ASP A 126 5.82 13.05 0.31
N ALA A 127 5.60 12.46 1.51
CA ALA A 127 4.95 11.17 1.61
C ALA A 127 3.49 11.25 1.12
N VAL A 128 3.04 10.17 0.49
CA VAL A 128 1.68 10.06 -0.04
C VAL A 128 0.73 9.73 1.10
N PRO A 129 -0.26 10.60 1.40
CA PRO A 129 -1.22 10.32 2.46
C PRO A 129 -2.19 9.20 2.06
N ALA A 130 -2.68 8.47 3.06
CA ALA A 130 -3.74 7.49 2.87
C ALA A 130 -5.04 8.15 2.39
N VAL A 131 -5.80 7.43 1.55
CA VAL A 131 -7.14 7.89 1.09
C VAL A 131 -8.23 7.56 2.12
N TRP A 132 -7.94 6.66 3.06
CA TRP A 132 -8.80 6.34 4.20
C TRP A 132 -7.96 5.84 5.38
N GLN A 133 -8.40 6.14 6.60
CA GLN A 133 -7.76 5.68 7.84
C GLN A 133 -8.81 5.20 8.84
N SER A 134 -8.46 4.16 9.61
CA SER A 134 -9.34 3.62 10.66
C SER A 134 -9.39 4.49 11.92
N GLY A 135 -8.50 5.47 12.06
CA GLY A 135 -8.41 6.34 13.22
C GLY A 135 -7.84 5.63 14.46
N GLU A 136 -8.38 5.94 15.63
CA GLU A 136 -7.82 5.54 16.94
C GLU A 136 -7.70 4.04 17.19
N ARG A 137 -8.36 3.20 16.39
CA ARG A 137 -8.36 1.74 16.60
C ARG A 137 -8.21 0.98 15.29
N THR A 138 -7.28 0.05 15.28
CA THR A 138 -7.17 -0.90 14.19
C THR A 138 -8.46 -1.71 14.01
N GLN A 139 -8.88 -1.85 12.77
CA GLN A 139 -9.93 -2.79 12.34
C GLN A 139 -9.33 -4.13 11.90
N ALA A 140 -7.99 -4.20 11.80
CA ALA A 140 -7.23 -5.30 11.21
C ALA A 140 -7.71 -5.57 9.78
N ILE A 141 -7.62 -4.55 8.93
CA ILE A 141 -8.01 -4.67 7.54
C ILE A 141 -7.09 -5.62 6.78
N CYS A 142 -7.68 -6.39 5.84
CA CYS A 142 -6.96 -7.44 5.13
C CYS A 142 -7.28 -7.37 3.63
N GLY A 143 -7.92 -8.45 3.09
CA GLY A 143 -8.20 -8.57 1.67
C GLY A 143 -8.99 -7.39 1.11
N ALA A 144 -8.69 -7.04 -0.14
CA ALA A 144 -9.35 -5.95 -0.88
C ALA A 144 -9.78 -6.44 -2.25
N ALA A 145 -10.95 -5.99 -2.74
CA ALA A 145 -11.45 -6.27 -4.08
C ALA A 145 -12.41 -5.17 -4.53
N PHE A 146 -12.48 -4.91 -5.83
CA PHE A 146 -13.52 -4.06 -6.41
C PHE A 146 -14.78 -4.88 -6.71
N LEU A 147 -15.94 -4.28 -6.47
CA LEU A 147 -17.22 -4.78 -6.96
C LEU A 147 -17.35 -4.35 -8.42
N GLU A 148 -17.65 -5.29 -9.31
CA GLU A 148 -17.77 -5.02 -10.73
C GLU A 148 -19.04 -5.65 -11.30
N GLY A 149 -19.84 -4.83 -11.99
CA GLY A 149 -21.00 -5.24 -12.74
C GLY A 149 -22.33 -4.76 -12.18
N GLU A 150 -23.33 -4.69 -13.06
CA GLU A 150 -24.68 -4.14 -12.79
C GLU A 150 -25.42 -4.81 -11.63
N GLN A 151 -25.06 -6.05 -11.28
CA GLN A 151 -25.63 -6.78 -10.14
C GLN A 151 -25.39 -6.10 -8.79
N TRP A 152 -24.39 -5.24 -8.71
CA TRP A 152 -24.06 -4.48 -7.47
C TRP A 152 -24.80 -3.14 -7.35
N GLY A 153 -25.51 -2.70 -8.42
CA GLY A 153 -26.31 -1.48 -8.43
C GLY A 153 -25.47 -0.26 -8.05
N ALA A 154 -25.87 0.46 -6.99
CA ALA A 154 -25.15 1.64 -6.52
C ALA A 154 -23.74 1.34 -5.93
N LEU A 155 -23.40 0.09 -5.71
CA LEU A 155 -22.07 -0.32 -5.22
C LEU A 155 -21.14 -0.79 -6.34
N ASP A 156 -21.57 -0.71 -7.60
CA ASP A 156 -20.69 -0.99 -8.73
C ASP A 156 -19.50 -0.02 -8.72
N GLY A 157 -18.28 -0.56 -8.82
CA GLY A 157 -17.05 0.21 -8.70
C GLY A 157 -16.56 0.49 -7.27
N ALA A 158 -17.30 0.09 -6.23
CA ALA A 158 -16.86 0.27 -4.84
C ALA A 158 -15.71 -0.68 -4.48
N LEU A 159 -14.80 -0.19 -3.63
CA LEU A 159 -13.73 -0.97 -3.03
C LEU A 159 -14.23 -1.64 -1.74
N VAL A 160 -14.22 -2.97 -1.70
CA VAL A 160 -14.58 -3.75 -0.51
C VAL A 160 -13.32 -4.27 0.18
N ILE A 161 -13.26 -4.07 1.49
CA ILE A 161 -12.14 -4.48 2.33
C ILE A 161 -12.65 -5.30 3.50
N THR A 162 -12.00 -6.43 3.76
CA THR A 162 -12.30 -7.26 4.93
C THR A 162 -11.62 -6.68 6.18
N ALA A 163 -12.31 -6.71 7.32
CA ALA A 163 -11.79 -6.23 8.60
C ALA A 163 -11.92 -7.33 9.67
N LEU A 164 -10.80 -8.01 9.97
CA LEU A 164 -10.78 -9.16 10.87
C LEU A 164 -11.20 -8.80 12.31
N LYS A 165 -10.57 -7.77 12.89
CA LYS A 165 -10.87 -7.33 14.26
C LYS A 165 -12.22 -6.60 14.33
N GLY A 166 -12.58 -5.89 13.25
CA GLY A 166 -13.88 -5.25 13.11
C GLY A 166 -15.03 -6.24 12.87
N SER A 167 -14.73 -7.48 12.48
CA SER A 167 -15.70 -8.53 12.09
C SER A 167 -16.74 -8.00 11.08
N LYS A 168 -16.27 -7.27 10.05
CA LYS A 168 -17.11 -6.58 9.06
C LYS A 168 -16.44 -6.48 7.70
N LEU A 169 -17.21 -6.08 6.72
CA LEU A 169 -16.74 -5.55 5.46
C LEU A 169 -16.82 -4.03 5.51
N LEU A 170 -15.80 -3.35 5.04
CA LEU A 170 -15.82 -1.95 4.69
C LEU A 170 -16.15 -1.85 3.20
N VAL A 171 -17.05 -0.96 2.84
CA VAL A 171 -17.39 -0.66 1.44
C VAL A 171 -17.10 0.82 1.25
N LEU A 172 -16.13 1.13 0.40
CA LEU A 172 -15.65 2.49 0.15
C LEU A 172 -16.04 2.90 -1.27
N THR A 173 -16.82 3.95 -1.39
CA THR A 173 -17.11 4.61 -2.67
C THR A 173 -15.96 5.56 -2.97
N LEU A 174 -15.53 5.59 -4.22
CA LEU A 174 -14.39 6.39 -4.65
C LEU A 174 -14.83 7.52 -5.58
N ALA A 175 -14.30 8.71 -5.33
CA ALA A 175 -14.42 9.84 -6.24
C ALA A 175 -13.54 9.65 -7.50
N GLU A 176 -13.73 10.50 -8.51
CA GLU A 176 -12.95 10.44 -9.76
C GLU A 176 -11.43 10.62 -9.56
N ASP A 177 -11.02 11.35 -8.50
CA ASP A 177 -9.61 11.55 -8.16
C ASP A 177 -9.01 10.39 -7.37
N GLY A 178 -9.81 9.37 -7.03
CA GLY A 178 -9.44 8.18 -6.28
C GLY A 178 -9.48 8.35 -4.76
N SER A 179 -9.94 9.49 -4.25
CA SER A 179 -10.23 9.67 -2.82
C SER A 179 -11.50 8.90 -2.42
N VAL A 180 -11.65 8.63 -1.13
CA VAL A 180 -12.88 8.03 -0.59
C VAL A 180 -13.94 9.11 -0.42
N GLU A 181 -15.16 8.85 -0.95
CA GLU A 181 -16.32 9.72 -0.72
C GLU A 181 -16.83 9.55 0.72
N GLU A 182 -17.19 10.67 1.35
CA GLU A 182 -17.79 10.68 2.70
C GLU A 182 -19.27 10.23 2.71
#